data_8b897efde308040fe7217355873331c5
#
_entry.id   8b897efde308040fe7217355873331c5
#
_cell.length_a   1.000
_cell.length_b   1.000
_cell.length_c   1.000
_cell.angle_alpha   90.00
_cell.angle_beta   90.00
_cell.angle_gamma   90.00
#
_symmetry.space_group_name_H-M   'P 1'
#
loop_
_entity.id
_entity.type
_entity.pdbx_description
1 polymer ?
#
loop_
_entity_poly.entity_id
_entity_poly.type
_entity_poly.pdbx_seq_one_letter_code
_entity_poly.pdbx_strand_id
1 'polypeptide(L)'
;MKKLILLLLLPLSLFGQVKLSPTDMEEYVTRISGKFSTRFNQTIDSTKDDVMVRTIVFKRYPTVTWLYTQQGEFLNGKYYPYRQRIYAVEQMDEYYIRLSIFAFKDDAAYYTVLDDTTSSLTPQEWLQNVPSEMLIPKEGCSILIYKDNLGAFRGSTNERDCKGSFNGATYTTSEFVIYPHEVISWERGWDDEGNQKWGPKKTPYIYSKVEQY
;
A
#
# COMPACT_ATOMS: atom_id res chain seq x y z
N MET A 1 -0.35 -45.45 -33.24
CA MET A 1 -1.11 -45.02 -32.06
C MET A 1 -0.78 -43.59 -31.78
N LYS A 2 -1.62 -42.63 -32.19
CA LYS A 2 -1.43 -41.19 -31.95
C LYS A 2 -1.91 -40.90 -30.52
N LYS A 3 -0.99 -40.48 -29.62
CA LYS A 3 -1.33 -39.98 -28.28
C LYS A 3 -1.99 -38.61 -28.43
N LEU A 4 -3.27 -38.55 -28.14
CA LEU A 4 -4.02 -37.30 -28.01
C LEU A 4 -3.58 -36.63 -26.70
N ILE A 5 -2.76 -35.57 -26.79
CA ILE A 5 -2.44 -34.71 -25.64
C ILE A 5 -3.64 -33.80 -25.46
N LEU A 6 -4.47 -34.10 -24.47
CA LEU A 6 -5.55 -33.26 -24.02
C LEU A 6 -4.92 -32.08 -23.25
N LEU A 7 -4.73 -30.95 -23.95
CA LEU A 7 -4.32 -29.68 -23.30
C LEU A 7 -5.50 -29.21 -22.46
N LEU A 8 -5.44 -29.43 -21.15
CA LEU A 8 -6.35 -28.82 -20.18
C LEU A 8 -6.05 -27.31 -20.17
N LEU A 9 -6.80 -26.58 -20.97
CA LEU A 9 -6.92 -25.12 -20.85
C LEU A 9 -7.64 -24.84 -19.52
N LEU A 10 -6.87 -24.71 -18.44
CA LEU A 10 -7.37 -24.12 -17.21
C LEU A 10 -7.83 -22.69 -17.54
N PRO A 11 -9.06 -22.29 -17.18
CA PRO A 11 -9.51 -20.93 -17.44
C PRO A 11 -8.67 -19.96 -16.60
N LEU A 12 -7.91 -19.11 -17.28
CA LEU A 12 -7.12 -18.04 -16.69
C LEU A 12 -7.96 -16.87 -16.11
N SER A 13 -9.25 -17.05 -15.85
CA SER A 13 -10.16 -16.01 -15.41
C SER A 13 -11.00 -16.41 -14.18
N LEU A 14 -10.34 -16.89 -13.12
CA LEU A 14 -11.05 -17.14 -11.84
C LEU A 14 -11.29 -15.88 -11.02
N PHE A 15 -10.70 -14.73 -11.36
CA PHE A 15 -10.85 -13.48 -10.62
C PHE A 15 -11.42 -12.40 -11.54
N GLY A 16 -12.73 -12.43 -11.75
CA GLY A 16 -13.44 -11.37 -12.46
C GLY A 16 -13.50 -10.10 -11.61
N GLN A 17 -13.30 -8.94 -12.24
CA GLN A 17 -13.56 -7.64 -11.65
C GLN A 17 -15.07 -7.43 -11.53
N VAL A 18 -15.52 -6.90 -10.38
CA VAL A 18 -16.93 -6.57 -10.14
C VAL A 18 -17.14 -5.06 -10.10
N LYS A 19 -18.36 -4.63 -10.41
CA LYS A 19 -18.76 -3.23 -10.28
C LYS A 19 -18.76 -2.86 -8.79
N LEU A 20 -18.19 -1.69 -8.47
CA LEU A 20 -18.14 -1.17 -7.13
C LEU A 20 -19.56 -0.78 -6.66
N SER A 21 -19.93 -1.19 -5.46
CA SER A 21 -21.11 -0.73 -4.75
C SER A 21 -20.86 0.64 -4.09
N PRO A 22 -21.91 1.38 -3.69
CA PRO A 22 -21.75 2.66 -2.99
C PRO A 22 -20.94 2.58 -1.69
N THR A 23 -20.86 1.40 -1.05
CA THR A 23 -20.14 1.19 0.22
C THR A 23 -18.71 0.69 0.04
N ASP A 24 -18.30 0.32 -1.19
CA ASP A 24 -16.98 -0.30 -1.41
C ASP A 24 -15.81 0.66 -1.18
N MET A 25 -16.03 1.97 -1.39
CA MET A 25 -15.02 2.97 -1.05
C MET A 25 -14.76 3.01 0.47
N GLU A 26 -15.84 3.03 1.27
CA GLU A 26 -15.74 3.02 2.73
C GLU A 26 -15.14 1.70 3.23
N GLU A 27 -15.56 0.58 2.66
CA GLU A 27 -15.01 -0.73 2.96
C GLU A 27 -13.51 -0.80 2.64
N TYR A 28 -13.08 -0.30 1.47
CA TYR A 28 -11.67 -0.24 1.09
C TYR A 28 -10.86 0.58 2.10
N VAL A 29 -11.30 1.79 2.43
CA VAL A 29 -10.64 2.67 3.39
C VAL A 29 -10.55 2.01 4.77
N THR A 30 -11.63 1.38 5.24
CA THR A 30 -11.65 0.64 6.52
C THR A 30 -10.63 -0.49 6.51
N ARG A 31 -10.54 -1.25 5.42
CA ARG A 31 -9.61 -2.38 5.33
C ARG A 31 -8.14 -1.98 5.37
N ILE A 32 -7.78 -0.83 4.79
CA ILE A 32 -6.38 -0.35 4.74
C ILE A 32 -6.01 0.58 5.90
N SER A 33 -6.99 1.04 6.70
CA SER A 33 -6.74 1.85 7.91
C SER A 33 -6.45 0.97 9.10
N GLY A 34 -5.63 1.48 10.03
CA GLY A 34 -5.26 0.79 11.26
C GLY A 34 -3.77 0.48 11.33
N LYS A 35 -3.44 -0.47 12.18
CA LYS A 35 -2.08 -0.94 12.41
C LYS A 35 -1.92 -2.37 11.91
N PHE A 36 -0.86 -2.60 11.17
CA PHE A 36 -0.56 -3.88 10.56
C PHE A 36 0.86 -4.31 10.90
N SER A 37 1.10 -5.63 11.00
CA SER A 37 2.43 -6.18 11.28
C SER A 37 2.67 -7.46 10.47
N THR A 38 3.92 -7.66 10.06
CA THR A 38 4.37 -8.92 9.45
C THR A 38 4.68 -9.99 10.48
N ARG A 39 4.76 -9.63 11.76
CA ARG A 39 5.21 -10.50 12.87
C ARG A 39 4.46 -11.83 12.94
N PHE A 40 3.16 -11.83 12.68
CA PHE A 40 2.35 -13.04 12.75
C PHE A 40 2.59 -14.00 11.59
N ASN A 41 3.25 -13.55 10.54
CA ASN A 41 3.56 -14.31 9.33
C ASN A 41 5.05 -14.68 9.22
N GLN A 42 5.89 -14.27 10.18
CA GLN A 42 7.33 -14.62 10.20
C GLN A 42 7.58 -16.12 10.34
N THR A 43 6.63 -16.87 10.88
CA THR A 43 6.71 -18.34 10.92
C THR A 43 6.75 -18.98 9.55
N ILE A 44 6.27 -18.24 8.51
CA ILE A 44 6.28 -18.71 7.11
C ILE A 44 7.61 -18.36 6.45
N ASP A 45 8.24 -17.24 6.82
CA ASP A 45 9.55 -16.82 6.30
C ASP A 45 10.28 -15.98 7.36
N SER A 46 11.04 -16.68 8.22
CA SER A 46 11.82 -16.05 9.30
C SER A 46 12.96 -15.14 8.82
N THR A 47 13.19 -15.06 7.50
CA THR A 47 14.21 -14.17 6.91
C THR A 47 13.69 -12.77 6.62
N LYS A 48 12.40 -12.51 6.85
CA LYS A 48 11.80 -11.19 6.65
C LYS A 48 11.79 -10.40 7.97
N ASP A 49 12.04 -9.11 7.83
CA ASP A 49 12.01 -8.16 8.94
C ASP A 49 10.59 -8.03 9.51
N ASP A 50 10.50 -7.74 10.82
CA ASP A 50 9.22 -7.39 11.46
C ASP A 50 8.86 -5.94 11.09
N VAL A 51 8.12 -5.82 10.01
CA VAL A 51 7.67 -4.53 9.48
C VAL A 51 6.28 -4.21 9.99
N MET A 52 6.14 -3.00 10.50
CA MET A 52 4.86 -2.45 10.94
C MET A 52 4.42 -1.31 10.02
N VAL A 53 3.14 -1.31 9.66
CA VAL A 53 2.49 -0.24 8.91
C VAL A 53 1.36 0.34 9.75
N ARG A 54 1.31 1.66 9.88
CA ARG A 54 0.25 2.40 10.57
C ARG A 54 -0.41 3.35 9.56
N THR A 55 -1.72 3.20 9.37
CA THR A 55 -2.48 4.03 8.43
C THR A 55 -3.66 4.68 9.13
N ILE A 56 -3.73 6.00 9.10
CA ILE A 56 -4.85 6.79 9.63
C ILE A 56 -5.54 7.58 8.55
N VAL A 57 -6.86 7.76 8.71
CA VAL A 57 -7.69 8.62 7.85
C VAL A 57 -7.65 10.04 8.41
N PHE A 58 -7.53 11.05 7.54
CA PHE A 58 -7.70 12.45 7.91
C PHE A 58 -8.47 13.22 6.84
N LYS A 59 -9.04 14.36 7.21
CA LYS A 59 -9.82 15.22 6.29
C LYS A 59 -8.90 16.32 5.74
N ARG A 60 -8.93 16.53 4.42
CA ARG A 60 -8.20 17.64 3.78
C ARG A 60 -9.08 18.38 2.77
N TYR A 61 -9.72 17.64 1.87
CA TYR A 61 -10.69 18.15 0.92
C TYR A 61 -11.98 17.31 0.98
N PRO A 62 -13.17 17.91 0.83
CA PRO A 62 -14.44 17.21 1.07
C PRO A 62 -14.71 16.00 0.18
N THR A 63 -14.18 16.02 -1.05
CA THR A 63 -14.48 15.02 -2.09
C THR A 63 -13.42 13.91 -2.18
N VAL A 64 -12.36 13.97 -1.38
CA VAL A 64 -11.22 13.05 -1.43
C VAL A 64 -10.97 12.49 -0.03
N THR A 65 -10.84 11.18 0.07
CA THR A 65 -10.39 10.55 1.31
C THR A 65 -8.87 10.58 1.37
N TRP A 66 -8.33 11.12 2.46
CA TRP A 66 -6.89 11.23 2.66
C TRP A 66 -6.42 10.27 3.73
N LEU A 67 -5.29 9.60 3.44
CA LEU A 67 -4.65 8.67 4.36
C LEU A 67 -3.20 9.10 4.58
N TYR A 68 -2.77 9.02 5.82
CA TYR A 68 -1.35 9.04 6.17
C TYR A 68 -0.92 7.62 6.51
N THR A 69 0.14 7.16 5.89
CA THR A 69 0.72 5.84 6.16
C THR A 69 2.18 6.00 6.56
N GLN A 70 2.51 5.38 7.67
CA GLN A 70 3.87 5.28 8.18
C GLN A 70 4.29 3.81 8.23
N GLN A 71 5.46 3.51 7.68
CA GLN A 71 6.06 2.19 7.68
C GLN A 71 7.39 2.23 8.44
N GLY A 72 7.65 1.21 9.24
CA GLY A 72 8.87 1.10 10.02
C GLY A 72 9.14 -0.32 10.46
N GLU A 73 10.32 -0.52 11.04
CA GLU A 73 10.77 -1.78 11.62
C GLU A 73 10.62 -1.77 13.14
N PHE A 74 10.35 -2.93 13.70
CA PHE A 74 10.26 -3.10 15.13
C PHE A 74 11.50 -3.87 15.63
N LEU A 75 12.47 -3.12 16.13
CA LEU A 75 13.76 -3.66 16.58
C LEU A 75 13.90 -3.47 18.11
N ASN A 76 14.26 -4.53 18.84
CA ASN A 76 14.51 -4.50 20.26
C ASN A 76 13.41 -3.83 21.10
N GLY A 77 12.14 -4.08 20.75
CA GLY A 77 10.99 -3.51 21.44
C GLY A 77 10.68 -2.05 21.09
N LYS A 78 11.39 -1.45 20.14
CA LYS A 78 11.19 -0.07 19.69
C LYS A 78 10.86 -0.01 18.20
N TYR A 79 9.93 0.88 17.85
CA TYR A 79 9.53 1.15 16.48
C TYR A 79 10.43 2.23 15.86
N TYR A 80 10.93 1.95 14.66
CA TYR A 80 11.79 2.84 13.87
C TYR A 80 11.14 3.12 12.52
N PRO A 81 10.42 4.25 12.35
CA PRO A 81 9.84 4.61 11.09
C PRO A 81 10.93 4.95 10.08
N TYR A 82 10.79 4.47 8.84
CA TYR A 82 11.73 4.75 7.76
C TYR A 82 11.05 5.25 6.47
N ARG A 83 9.72 5.16 6.38
CA ARG A 83 8.96 5.61 5.21
C ARG A 83 7.62 6.17 5.62
N GLN A 84 7.25 7.27 4.98
CA GLN A 84 5.94 7.91 5.14
C GLN A 84 5.35 8.24 3.78
N ARG A 85 4.03 8.14 3.67
CA ARG A 85 3.29 8.55 2.47
C ARG A 85 1.94 9.14 2.85
N ILE A 86 1.51 10.08 2.04
CA ILE A 86 0.13 10.55 1.99
C ILE A 86 -0.52 9.91 0.76
N TYR A 87 -1.71 9.40 0.94
CA TYR A 87 -2.53 8.88 -0.14
C TYR A 87 -3.81 9.69 -0.29
N ALA A 88 -4.13 10.06 -1.53
CA ALA A 88 -5.45 10.57 -1.90
C ALA A 88 -6.21 9.43 -2.58
N VAL A 89 -7.38 9.08 -2.02
CA VAL A 89 -8.21 7.96 -2.46
C VAL A 89 -9.47 8.51 -3.09
N GLU A 90 -9.70 8.17 -4.34
CA GLU A 90 -10.82 8.65 -5.14
C GLU A 90 -11.43 7.52 -5.96
N GLN A 91 -12.74 7.45 -6.04
CA GLN A 91 -13.41 6.57 -7.02
C GLN A 91 -13.27 7.19 -8.41
N MET A 92 -12.68 6.45 -9.35
CA MET A 92 -12.47 6.91 -10.72
C MET A 92 -13.70 6.69 -11.60
N ASP A 93 -14.28 5.50 -11.50
CA ASP A 93 -15.44 5.06 -12.25
C ASP A 93 -16.18 3.97 -11.47
N GLU A 94 -17.05 3.23 -12.15
CA GLU A 94 -17.84 2.15 -11.52
C GLU A 94 -17.03 0.87 -11.20
N TYR A 95 -15.75 0.80 -11.56
CA TYR A 95 -14.90 -0.38 -11.35
C TYR A 95 -13.62 -0.08 -10.57
N TYR A 96 -13.12 1.17 -10.59
CA TYR A 96 -11.80 1.50 -10.08
C TYR A 96 -11.80 2.59 -9.01
N ILE A 97 -10.97 2.35 -8.00
CA ILE A 97 -10.51 3.34 -7.01
C ILE A 97 -9.08 3.69 -7.38
N ARG A 98 -8.74 4.97 -7.41
CA ARG A 98 -7.37 5.45 -7.57
C ARG A 98 -6.77 5.82 -6.23
N LEU A 99 -5.57 5.32 -5.98
CA LEU A 99 -4.73 5.70 -4.86
C LEU A 99 -3.58 6.55 -5.40
N SER A 100 -3.68 7.86 -5.31
CA SER A 100 -2.61 8.80 -5.68
C SER A 100 -1.63 8.95 -4.53
N ILE A 101 -0.32 8.91 -4.79
CA ILE A 101 0.74 8.84 -3.79
C ILE A 101 1.50 10.15 -3.72
N PHE A 102 1.70 10.66 -2.49
CA PHE A 102 2.54 11.82 -2.20
C PHE A 102 3.61 11.47 -1.17
N ALA A 103 4.81 12.03 -1.36
CA ALA A 103 5.87 12.03 -0.38
C ALA A 103 5.92 13.40 0.31
N PHE A 104 6.48 13.45 1.51
CA PHE A 104 6.83 14.73 2.13
C PHE A 104 8.12 15.28 1.51
N LYS A 105 8.21 16.60 1.39
CA LYS A 105 9.44 17.30 0.96
C LYS A 105 10.57 17.11 1.98
N ASP A 106 10.20 17.04 3.26
CA ASP A 106 11.10 16.71 4.37
C ASP A 106 10.44 15.59 5.20
N ASP A 107 10.82 14.35 4.92
CA ASP A 107 10.28 13.18 5.62
C ASP A 107 10.56 13.23 7.13
N ALA A 108 11.72 13.74 7.55
CA ALA A 108 12.15 13.71 8.95
C ALA A 108 11.24 14.52 9.87
N ALA A 109 10.68 15.63 9.38
CA ALA A 109 9.80 16.51 10.15
C ALA A 109 8.49 15.84 10.60
N TYR A 110 8.13 14.70 10.00
CA TYR A 110 6.81 14.09 10.17
C TYR A 110 6.82 12.69 10.81
N TYR A 111 8.00 12.14 11.15
CA TYR A 111 8.11 10.79 11.73
C TYR A 111 7.44 10.65 13.09
N THR A 112 7.29 11.71 13.85
CA THR A 112 6.72 11.68 15.21
C THR A 112 5.22 11.91 15.27
N VAL A 113 4.57 12.26 14.16
CA VAL A 113 3.15 12.68 14.15
C VAL A 113 2.18 11.70 14.82
N LEU A 114 2.43 10.39 14.71
CA LEU A 114 1.59 9.38 15.34
C LEU A 114 1.93 9.10 16.82
N ASP A 115 3.06 9.57 17.32
CA ASP A 115 3.60 9.26 18.65
C ASP A 115 3.84 10.55 19.48
N ASP A 116 3.57 11.74 18.92
CA ASP A 116 3.75 13.00 19.61
C ASP A 116 2.63 13.23 20.64
N THR A 117 2.95 12.93 21.88
CA THR A 117 2.06 13.15 23.04
C THR A 117 2.19 14.58 23.60
N THR A 118 3.07 15.41 23.07
CA THR A 118 3.31 16.78 23.54
C THR A 118 2.53 17.82 22.75
N SER A 119 2.06 17.45 21.55
CA SER A 119 1.21 18.29 20.71
C SER A 119 -0.18 18.44 21.31
N SER A 120 -0.75 19.64 21.23
CA SER A 120 -2.17 19.89 21.52
C SER A 120 -3.10 19.44 20.39
N LEU A 121 -2.55 19.11 19.21
CA LEU A 121 -3.29 18.64 18.05
C LEU A 121 -3.29 17.11 17.99
N THR A 122 -4.41 16.54 17.60
CA THR A 122 -4.45 15.14 17.19
C THR A 122 -3.63 14.93 15.92
N PRO A 123 -3.15 13.69 15.63
CA PRO A 123 -2.47 13.38 14.38
C PRO A 123 -3.27 13.80 13.13
N GLN A 124 -4.60 13.65 13.16
CA GLN A 124 -5.50 14.04 12.07
C GLN A 124 -5.53 15.54 11.86
N GLU A 125 -5.70 16.33 12.92
CA GLU A 125 -5.70 17.80 12.86
C GLU A 125 -4.35 18.33 12.39
N TRP A 126 -3.27 17.70 12.85
CA TRP A 126 -1.94 18.06 12.43
C TRP A 126 -1.72 17.82 10.93
N LEU A 127 -2.13 16.66 10.40
CA LEU A 127 -2.03 16.31 8.99
C LEU A 127 -2.92 17.20 8.08
N GLN A 128 -4.07 17.65 8.57
CA GLN A 128 -4.93 18.60 7.84
C GLN A 128 -4.22 19.91 7.54
N ASN A 129 -3.36 20.36 8.45
CA ASN A 129 -2.64 21.64 8.38
C ASN A 129 -1.32 21.56 7.61
N VAL A 130 -0.91 20.39 7.09
CA VAL A 130 0.29 20.26 6.27
C VAL A 130 0.15 21.12 5.01
N PRO A 131 1.04 22.09 4.75
CA PRO A 131 0.98 22.90 3.54
C PRO A 131 1.07 22.05 2.27
N SER A 132 0.33 22.43 1.22
CA SER A 132 0.30 21.65 -0.03
C SER A 132 1.66 21.56 -0.70
N GLU A 133 2.47 22.60 -0.59
CA GLU A 133 3.85 22.68 -1.10
C GLU A 133 4.83 21.73 -0.41
N MET A 134 4.43 21.17 0.74
CA MET A 134 5.21 20.13 1.44
C MET A 134 4.91 18.71 0.93
N LEU A 135 3.91 18.56 0.08
CA LEU A 135 3.52 17.28 -0.50
C LEU A 135 3.98 17.21 -1.96
N ILE A 136 4.88 16.28 -2.25
CA ILE A 136 5.42 16.04 -3.59
C ILE A 136 4.66 14.85 -4.20
N PRO A 137 3.91 15.04 -5.30
CA PRO A 137 3.25 13.94 -5.97
C PRO A 137 4.29 12.96 -6.53
N LYS A 138 4.05 11.67 -6.35
CA LYS A 138 4.83 10.60 -6.94
C LYS A 138 4.22 10.24 -8.28
N GLU A 139 4.58 11.01 -9.31
CA GLU A 139 4.08 10.81 -10.66
C GLU A 139 4.35 9.39 -11.17
N GLY A 140 3.39 8.82 -11.90
CA GLY A 140 3.44 7.45 -12.39
C GLY A 140 3.30 6.36 -11.32
N CYS A 141 3.23 6.72 -10.01
CA CYS A 141 3.15 5.76 -8.91
C CYS A 141 1.71 5.49 -8.43
N SER A 142 0.70 6.09 -9.04
CA SER A 142 -0.69 5.84 -8.67
C SER A 142 -1.04 4.36 -8.82
N ILE A 143 -1.85 3.87 -7.88
CA ILE A 143 -2.31 2.49 -7.87
C ILE A 143 -3.78 2.49 -8.25
N LEU A 144 -4.15 1.70 -9.25
CA LEU A 144 -5.54 1.43 -9.59
C LEU A 144 -5.99 0.18 -8.84
N ILE A 145 -7.06 0.35 -8.06
CA ILE A 145 -7.63 -0.68 -7.20
C ILE A 145 -8.99 -1.09 -7.79
N TYR A 146 -9.23 -2.38 -7.87
CA TYR A 146 -10.54 -2.94 -8.21
C TYR A 146 -10.94 -4.00 -7.18
N LYS A 147 -12.23 -4.30 -7.08
CA LYS A 147 -12.75 -5.40 -6.27
C LYS A 147 -12.90 -6.65 -7.12
N ASP A 148 -12.39 -7.79 -6.67
CA ASP A 148 -12.57 -9.06 -7.36
C ASP A 148 -13.89 -9.74 -6.95
N ASN A 149 -14.27 -10.78 -7.68
CA ASN A 149 -15.50 -11.55 -7.42
C ASN A 149 -15.48 -12.36 -6.11
N LEU A 150 -14.35 -12.43 -5.43
CA LEU A 150 -14.22 -13.02 -4.08
C LEU A 150 -14.26 -11.97 -2.98
N GLY A 151 -14.43 -10.69 -3.34
CA GLY A 151 -14.55 -9.57 -2.41
C GLY A 151 -13.20 -9.04 -1.91
N ALA A 152 -12.06 -9.42 -2.47
CA ALA A 152 -10.78 -8.80 -2.18
C ALA A 152 -10.58 -7.57 -3.06
N PHE A 153 -9.95 -6.52 -2.52
CA PHE A 153 -9.46 -5.41 -3.34
C PHE A 153 -8.05 -5.73 -3.84
N ARG A 154 -7.82 -5.49 -5.13
CA ARG A 154 -6.55 -5.74 -5.79
C ARG A 154 -6.09 -4.50 -6.51
N GLY A 155 -4.79 -4.27 -6.52
CA GLY A 155 -4.25 -3.13 -7.25
C GLY A 155 -2.76 -3.24 -7.53
N SER A 156 -2.33 -2.48 -8.53
CA SER A 156 -0.93 -2.38 -8.89
C SER A 156 -0.60 -1.00 -9.45
N THR A 157 0.68 -0.65 -9.40
CA THR A 157 1.22 0.43 -10.24
C THR A 157 1.23 -0.02 -11.70
N ASN A 158 1.24 0.95 -12.62
CA ASN A 158 1.32 0.67 -14.04
C ASN A 158 2.79 0.39 -14.43
N GLU A 159 3.09 -0.86 -14.76
CA GLU A 159 4.40 -1.34 -15.26
C GLU A 159 5.63 -0.55 -14.74
N ARG A 160 6.27 0.28 -15.61
CA ARG A 160 7.50 1.03 -15.34
C ARG A 160 7.28 2.52 -15.08
N ASP A 161 6.04 2.96 -14.89
CA ASP A 161 5.72 4.38 -14.78
C ASP A 161 6.17 4.99 -13.45
N CYS A 162 6.16 4.21 -12.37
CA CYS A 162 6.59 4.67 -11.05
C CYS A 162 8.12 4.78 -10.97
N LYS A 163 8.66 5.97 -11.25
CA LYS A 163 10.11 6.21 -11.19
C LYS A 163 10.61 6.23 -9.74
N GLY A 164 11.82 5.69 -9.55
CA GLY A 164 12.48 5.63 -8.26
C GLY A 164 13.99 5.47 -8.41
N SER A 165 14.75 5.95 -7.43
CA SER A 165 16.22 5.92 -7.46
C SER A 165 16.84 5.19 -6.25
N PHE A 166 16.02 4.56 -5.42
CA PHE A 166 16.51 3.90 -4.21
C PHE A 166 17.30 2.63 -4.56
N ASN A 167 18.46 2.47 -3.95
CA ASN A 167 19.37 1.31 -4.10
C ASN A 167 19.67 0.92 -5.57
N GLY A 168 19.79 1.91 -6.48
CA GLY A 168 20.09 1.69 -7.88
C GLY A 168 18.91 1.23 -8.73
N ALA A 169 17.69 1.26 -8.21
CA ALA A 169 16.50 1.09 -9.02
C ALA A 169 16.22 2.36 -9.84
N THR A 170 15.64 2.20 -11.02
CA THR A 170 15.15 3.30 -11.87
C THR A 170 13.63 3.36 -11.89
N TYR A 171 12.95 2.27 -11.56
CA TYR A 171 11.51 2.23 -11.37
C TYR A 171 11.11 1.23 -10.28
N THR A 172 9.87 1.37 -9.82
CA THR A 172 9.27 0.52 -8.78
C THR A 172 7.98 -0.09 -9.28
N THR A 173 7.73 -1.35 -8.94
CA THR A 173 6.42 -1.98 -9.08
C THR A 173 5.84 -2.26 -7.71
N SER A 174 4.54 -2.03 -7.56
CA SER A 174 3.79 -2.34 -6.34
C SER A 174 2.54 -3.10 -6.70
N GLU A 175 2.32 -4.22 -6.03
CA GLU A 175 1.14 -5.08 -6.19
C GLU A 175 0.52 -5.32 -4.81
N PHE A 176 -0.80 -5.20 -4.71
CA PHE A 176 -1.54 -5.34 -3.45
C PHE A 176 -2.74 -6.27 -3.59
N VAL A 177 -2.97 -7.07 -2.56
CA VAL A 177 -4.24 -7.76 -2.33
C VAL A 177 -4.68 -7.44 -0.90
N ILE A 178 -5.90 -6.92 -0.76
CA ILE A 178 -6.42 -6.39 0.49
C ILE A 178 -7.66 -7.18 0.88
N TYR A 179 -7.52 -7.95 1.94
CA TYR A 179 -8.57 -8.69 2.61
C TYR A 179 -9.11 -7.91 3.84
N PRO A 180 -10.17 -8.35 4.52
CA PRO A 180 -10.70 -7.66 5.71
C PRO A 180 -9.67 -7.43 6.83
N HIS A 181 -8.76 -8.39 7.05
CA HIS A 181 -7.81 -8.36 8.16
C HIS A 181 -6.35 -8.57 7.72
N GLU A 182 -6.08 -8.54 6.42
CA GLU A 182 -4.76 -8.83 5.89
C GLU A 182 -4.50 -8.00 4.63
N VAL A 183 -3.28 -7.52 4.48
CA VAL A 183 -2.77 -6.88 3.27
C VAL A 183 -1.56 -7.66 2.78
N ILE A 184 -1.62 -8.15 1.56
CA ILE A 184 -0.48 -8.72 0.86
C ILE A 184 0.11 -7.62 -0.01
N SER A 185 1.42 -7.35 0.14
CA SER A 185 2.11 -6.30 -0.58
C SER A 185 3.41 -6.82 -1.18
N TRP A 186 3.58 -6.57 -2.47
CA TRP A 186 4.81 -6.89 -3.19
C TRP A 186 5.38 -5.65 -3.85
N GLU A 187 6.22 -4.94 -3.13
CA GLU A 187 6.92 -3.76 -3.64
C GLU A 187 8.35 -4.11 -4.01
N ARG A 188 8.75 -3.78 -5.24
CA ARG A 188 10.06 -4.15 -5.80
C ARG A 188 10.63 -3.00 -6.63
N GLY A 189 11.93 -2.78 -6.51
CA GLY A 189 12.67 -1.84 -7.34
C GLY A 189 13.52 -2.54 -8.39
N TRP A 190 13.57 -1.99 -9.58
CA TRP A 190 14.18 -2.55 -10.76
C TRP A 190 15.10 -1.53 -11.44
N ASP A 191 16.19 -1.99 -12.07
CA ASP A 191 16.95 -1.18 -13.01
C ASP A 191 16.34 -1.19 -14.42
N ASP A 192 16.93 -0.45 -15.36
CA ASP A 192 16.41 -0.36 -16.73
C ASP A 192 16.53 -1.68 -17.49
N GLU A 193 17.47 -2.57 -17.12
CA GLU A 193 17.66 -3.90 -17.67
C GLU A 193 16.66 -4.92 -17.09
N GLY A 194 15.87 -4.54 -16.08
CA GLY A 194 14.89 -5.40 -15.43
C GLY A 194 15.48 -6.29 -14.32
N ASN A 195 16.67 -5.97 -13.80
CA ASN A 195 17.23 -6.65 -12.64
C ASN A 195 16.63 -6.07 -11.36
N GLN A 196 16.17 -6.93 -10.46
CA GLN A 196 15.64 -6.50 -9.18
C GLN A 196 16.76 -6.00 -8.26
N LYS A 197 16.64 -4.75 -7.81
CA LYS A 197 17.61 -4.06 -6.93
C LYS A 197 17.24 -4.15 -5.46
N TRP A 198 15.93 -4.12 -5.15
CA TRP A 198 15.42 -4.23 -3.77
C TRP A 198 14.02 -4.85 -3.73
N GLY A 199 13.57 -5.13 -2.53
CA GLY A 199 12.28 -5.77 -2.25
C GLY A 199 12.37 -7.30 -2.17
N PRO A 200 11.31 -7.96 -1.73
CA PRO A 200 11.29 -9.41 -1.56
C PRO A 200 11.34 -10.13 -2.92
N LYS A 201 12.23 -11.14 -3.03
CA LYS A 201 12.47 -11.85 -4.30
C LYS A 201 11.48 -13.01 -4.55
N LYS A 202 11.07 -13.71 -3.51
CA LYS A 202 10.34 -14.99 -3.65
C LYS A 202 8.86 -14.87 -3.29
N THR A 203 8.55 -14.18 -2.20
CA THR A 203 7.19 -14.08 -1.67
C THR A 203 6.91 -12.65 -1.20
N PRO A 204 5.69 -12.14 -1.36
CA PRO A 204 5.31 -10.81 -0.87
C PRO A 204 5.38 -10.72 0.66
N TYR A 205 5.30 -9.51 1.19
CA TYR A 205 4.98 -9.29 2.59
C TYR A 205 3.50 -9.56 2.84
N ILE A 206 3.20 -10.18 3.98
CA ILE A 206 1.85 -10.40 4.46
C ILE A 206 1.72 -9.63 5.77
N TYR A 207 0.86 -8.64 5.78
CA TYR A 207 0.58 -7.78 6.93
C TYR A 207 -0.75 -8.16 7.55
N SER A 208 -0.74 -8.70 8.76
CA SER A 208 -1.97 -8.93 9.54
C SER A 208 -2.37 -7.65 10.26
N LYS A 209 -3.66 -7.32 10.23
CA LYS A 209 -4.22 -6.19 10.98
C LYS A 209 -4.20 -6.52 12.48
N VAL A 210 -3.52 -5.68 13.27
CA VAL A 210 -3.38 -5.85 14.71
C VAL A 210 -4.21 -4.85 15.52
N GLU A 211 -4.62 -3.74 14.90
CA GLU A 211 -5.43 -2.70 15.51
C GLU A 211 -6.22 -1.94 14.46
N GLN A 212 -7.48 -1.62 14.75
CA GLN A 212 -8.32 -0.75 13.93
C GLN A 212 -8.35 0.65 14.56
N TYR A 213 -8.15 1.69 13.74
CA TYR A 213 -8.26 3.09 14.19
C TYR A 213 -9.64 3.67 13.86
#